data_b67e1fbb5c6a5e36b0087e1391b3a0cf
#
_entry.id   b67e1fbb5c6a5e36b0087e1391b3a0cf
#
_cell.length_a   1.000
_cell.length_b   1.000
_cell.length_c   1.000
_cell.angle_alpha   90.00
_cell.angle_beta   90.00
_cell.angle_gamma   90.00
#
_symmetry.space_group_name_H-M   'P 1'
#
loop_
_entity.id
_entity.type
_entity.pdbx_description
1 polymer ?
#
loop_
_entity_poly.entity_id
_entity_poly.type
_entity_poly.pdbx_seq_one_letter_code
_entity_poly.pdbx_strand_id
1 'polypeptide(L)'
;MPNTFNKNTFATTYKDDFVDSANYHRILFNSGRALQARELTQMQTITQEEIGRLGKHLFNQGAAVNPGSVNVNNAYEFVKLQDASLPAGVWVGTTLTSGTNSIGMEVLEAVATSGSDPATLFVRYTSTSGGTAGTTPVRVSAGETLTGGPATVTVQVTDTIANPCTGVGTKVSIASGDFFAINRFVFAKAQSFILSKYTGNPDATIGFKVTEDIITTADTNALFDNQGVSPNTSSPGADRYRITLTIANKADSVSYTHLTLPTNREV
;
A
#
# COMPACT_ATOMS: atom_id res chain seq x y z
N MET A 1 -15.12 -1.16 -14.05
CA MET A 1 -15.59 0.14 -13.55
C MET A 1 -15.34 0.16 -12.07
N PRO A 2 -14.78 1.21 -11.46
CA PRO A 2 -14.67 1.27 -10.02
C PRO A 2 -16.08 1.28 -9.43
N ASN A 3 -16.32 0.40 -8.48
CA ASN A 3 -17.49 0.50 -7.62
C ASN A 3 -17.26 1.68 -6.67
N THR A 4 -17.51 2.89 -7.14
CA THR A 4 -17.67 4.00 -6.23
C THR A 4 -19.02 3.84 -5.56
N PHE A 5 -19.02 3.53 -4.28
CA PHE A 5 -20.21 3.59 -3.48
C PHE A 5 -20.77 5.00 -3.55
N ASN A 6 -21.95 5.13 -4.08
CA ASN A 6 -22.67 6.40 -4.13
C ASN A 6 -23.82 6.40 -3.12
N LYS A 7 -24.48 7.54 -2.96
CA LYS A 7 -25.64 7.66 -2.06
C LYS A 7 -26.71 6.59 -2.30
N ASN A 8 -26.88 6.15 -3.55
CA ASN A 8 -27.86 5.12 -3.89
C ASN A 8 -27.48 3.72 -3.36
N THR A 9 -26.21 3.43 -3.17
CA THR A 9 -25.74 2.16 -2.58
C THR A 9 -26.26 1.99 -1.16
N PHE A 10 -26.26 3.06 -0.37
CA PHE A 10 -26.76 3.03 1.00
C PHE A 10 -28.29 3.14 1.09
N ALA A 11 -28.95 3.74 0.10
CA ALA A 11 -30.38 3.92 0.07
C ALA A 11 -31.16 2.58 0.00
N THR A 12 -30.66 1.59 -0.73
CA THR A 12 -31.37 0.33 -0.95
C THR A 12 -31.36 -0.55 0.28
N THR A 13 -30.17 -0.86 0.81
CA THR A 13 -29.99 -1.81 1.91
C THR A 13 -30.17 -1.14 3.28
N TYR A 14 -29.59 0.05 3.46
CA TYR A 14 -29.54 0.75 4.75
C TYR A 14 -30.61 1.85 4.89
N LYS A 15 -31.45 2.00 3.84
CA LYS A 15 -32.56 2.96 3.82
C LYS A 15 -32.12 4.41 4.11
N ASP A 16 -30.89 4.77 3.72
CA ASP A 16 -30.43 6.15 3.78
C ASP A 16 -31.07 6.94 2.65
N ASP A 17 -32.09 7.70 3.00
CA ASP A 17 -32.89 8.53 2.08
C ASP A 17 -32.43 10.01 2.07
N PHE A 18 -31.18 10.25 2.43
CA PHE A 18 -30.61 11.59 2.39
C PHE A 18 -30.59 12.17 0.98
N VAL A 19 -31.25 13.33 0.83
CA VAL A 19 -31.29 14.11 -0.41
C VAL A 19 -30.71 15.49 -0.15
N ASP A 20 -29.63 15.82 -0.82
CA ASP A 20 -28.90 17.08 -0.63
C ASP A 20 -29.77 18.33 -0.89
N SER A 21 -30.60 18.29 -1.94
CA SER A 21 -31.50 19.39 -2.31
C SER A 21 -32.65 19.65 -1.30
N ALA A 22 -32.87 18.70 -0.40
CA ALA A 22 -33.87 18.88 0.65
C ALA A 22 -33.39 19.80 1.80
N ASN A 23 -32.06 20.06 1.85
CA ASN A 23 -31.44 20.94 2.85
C ASN A 23 -31.76 20.55 4.31
N TYR A 24 -31.84 19.27 4.59
CA TYR A 24 -31.98 18.79 5.97
C TYR A 24 -30.62 18.83 6.67
N HIS A 25 -30.52 19.66 7.71
CA HIS A 25 -29.30 19.83 8.50
C HIS A 25 -29.32 19.09 9.84
N ARG A 26 -30.52 18.64 10.28
CA ARG A 26 -30.66 17.97 11.58
C ARG A 26 -31.89 17.08 11.60
N ILE A 27 -31.76 15.91 12.19
CA ILE A 27 -32.89 15.03 12.54
C ILE A 27 -33.44 15.44 13.91
N LEU A 28 -34.74 15.64 13.98
CA LEU A 28 -35.44 16.04 15.20
C LEU A 28 -36.31 14.87 15.67
N PHE A 29 -35.88 14.21 16.72
CA PHE A 29 -36.60 13.07 17.30
C PHE A 29 -37.79 13.57 18.14
N ASN A 30 -38.99 13.05 17.83
CA ASN A 30 -40.18 13.38 18.57
C ASN A 30 -40.39 12.40 19.74
N SER A 31 -40.74 12.93 20.90
CA SER A 31 -41.12 12.11 22.05
C SER A 31 -42.36 11.26 21.72
N GLY A 32 -42.34 9.98 22.14
CA GLY A 32 -43.43 9.04 21.91
C GLY A 32 -43.47 8.40 20.51
N ARG A 33 -42.52 8.68 19.64
CA ARG A 33 -42.35 7.98 18.34
C ARG A 33 -41.19 7.01 18.37
N ALA A 34 -41.36 5.86 17.73
CA ALA A 34 -40.29 4.87 17.61
C ALA A 34 -39.16 5.39 16.71
N LEU A 35 -37.91 5.18 17.14
CA LEU A 35 -36.73 5.50 16.38
C LEU A 35 -36.60 4.55 15.20
N GLN A 36 -36.32 5.07 14.02
CA GLN A 36 -36.08 4.29 12.81
C GLN A 36 -34.59 4.23 12.46
N ALA A 37 -34.10 3.07 11.97
CA ALA A 37 -32.70 2.90 11.59
C ALA A 37 -32.26 3.94 10.53
N ARG A 38 -33.13 4.30 9.59
CA ARG A 38 -32.85 5.32 8.57
C ARG A 38 -32.55 6.69 9.16
N GLU A 39 -33.18 7.07 10.29
CA GLU A 39 -32.95 8.35 10.94
C GLU A 39 -31.53 8.43 11.52
N LEU A 40 -31.04 7.32 12.09
CA LEU A 40 -29.66 7.22 12.57
C LEU A 40 -28.65 7.27 11.42
N THR A 41 -28.94 6.55 10.33
CA THR A 41 -28.06 6.55 9.14
C THR A 41 -28.02 7.94 8.50
N GLN A 42 -29.18 8.59 8.33
CA GLN A 42 -29.25 9.92 7.75
C GLN A 42 -28.54 10.98 8.61
N MET A 43 -28.62 10.89 9.94
CA MET A 43 -27.88 11.77 10.84
C MET A 43 -26.37 11.68 10.61
N GLN A 44 -25.84 10.47 10.41
CA GLN A 44 -24.43 10.28 10.09
C GLN A 44 -24.09 10.86 8.72
N THR A 45 -24.93 10.64 7.70
CA THR A 45 -24.71 11.14 6.35
C THR A 45 -24.71 12.67 6.31
N ILE A 46 -25.63 13.36 6.99
CA ILE A 46 -25.65 14.82 7.12
C ILE A 46 -24.31 15.33 7.66
N THR A 47 -23.86 14.78 8.78
CA THR A 47 -22.59 15.20 9.41
C THR A 47 -21.39 14.93 8.50
N GLN A 48 -21.36 13.79 7.84
CA GLN A 48 -20.27 13.42 6.92
C GLN A 48 -20.24 14.33 5.69
N GLU A 49 -21.39 14.69 5.14
CA GLU A 49 -21.46 15.60 3.99
C GLU A 49 -21.01 17.02 4.38
N GLU A 50 -21.36 17.53 5.56
CA GLU A 50 -20.87 18.83 6.04
C GLU A 50 -19.35 18.84 6.21
N ILE A 51 -18.77 17.81 6.85
CA ILE A 51 -17.32 17.65 6.99
C ILE A 51 -16.67 17.54 5.61
N GLY A 52 -17.24 16.75 4.71
CA GLY A 52 -16.74 16.57 3.36
C GLY A 52 -16.73 17.85 2.53
N ARG A 53 -17.76 18.69 2.65
CA ARG A 53 -17.83 20.02 2.01
C ARG A 53 -16.75 20.96 2.54
N LEU A 54 -16.56 20.99 3.85
CA LEU A 54 -15.49 21.77 4.47
C LEU A 54 -14.12 21.29 4.00
N GLY A 55 -13.90 19.97 4.06
CA GLY A 55 -12.64 19.36 3.63
C GLY A 55 -12.33 19.63 2.15
N LYS A 56 -13.33 19.50 1.27
CA LYS A 56 -13.18 19.80 -0.17
C LYS A 56 -12.83 21.26 -0.46
N HIS A 57 -13.23 22.17 0.41
CA HIS A 57 -12.89 23.59 0.29
C HIS A 57 -11.46 23.89 0.74
N LEU A 58 -10.95 23.14 1.71
CA LEU A 58 -9.63 23.34 2.32
C LEU A 58 -8.52 22.49 1.69
N PHE A 59 -8.86 21.29 1.21
CA PHE A 59 -7.89 20.29 0.75
C PHE A 59 -8.18 19.80 -0.66
N ASN A 60 -7.14 19.63 -1.45
CA ASN A 60 -7.24 18.90 -2.71
C ASN A 60 -7.34 17.39 -2.44
N GLN A 61 -7.95 16.65 -3.38
CA GLN A 61 -7.97 15.18 -3.30
C GLN A 61 -6.53 14.64 -3.32
N GLY A 62 -6.21 13.80 -2.33
CA GLY A 62 -4.86 13.26 -2.14
C GLY A 62 -3.95 14.10 -1.26
N ALA A 63 -4.38 15.26 -0.80
CA ALA A 63 -3.57 16.07 0.11
C ALA A 63 -3.33 15.33 1.43
N ALA A 64 -2.08 15.34 1.91
CA ALA A 64 -1.74 14.94 3.26
C ALA A 64 -2.25 16.00 4.24
N VAL A 65 -3.02 15.58 5.22
CA VAL A 65 -3.58 16.44 6.28
C VAL A 65 -2.71 16.36 7.53
N ASN A 66 -2.25 15.15 7.83
CA ASN A 66 -1.32 14.86 8.92
C ASN A 66 -0.11 14.14 8.32
N PRO A 67 1.13 14.35 8.82
CA PRO A 67 2.32 13.94 8.08
C PRO A 67 2.31 12.46 7.72
N GLY A 68 2.17 12.19 6.43
CA GLY A 68 2.46 10.93 5.78
C GLY A 68 3.60 11.20 4.81
N SER A 69 4.85 11.16 5.30
CA SER A 69 6.00 11.43 4.45
C SER A 69 6.15 10.36 3.37
N VAL A 70 6.42 10.81 2.16
CA VAL A 70 6.75 9.93 1.02
C VAL A 70 8.28 9.88 0.89
N ASN A 71 8.82 8.68 0.80
CA ASN A 71 10.24 8.45 0.54
C ASN A 71 10.39 7.64 -0.74
N VAL A 72 11.26 8.10 -1.63
CA VAL A 72 11.61 7.40 -2.87
C VAL A 72 13.08 7.01 -2.80
N ASN A 73 13.35 5.73 -2.76
CA ASN A 73 14.70 5.19 -2.81
C ASN A 73 15.02 4.74 -4.23
N ASN A 74 15.78 5.55 -4.96
CA ASN A 74 16.23 5.29 -6.34
C ASN A 74 17.50 4.44 -6.42
N ALA A 75 18.10 4.12 -5.28
CA ALA A 75 19.30 3.27 -5.16
C ALA A 75 18.95 1.96 -4.44
N TYR A 76 17.80 1.37 -4.73
CA TYR A 76 17.37 0.12 -4.14
C TYR A 76 18.05 -1.04 -4.87
N GLU A 77 19.17 -1.51 -4.35
CA GLU A 77 20.06 -2.45 -5.04
C GLU A 77 19.44 -3.84 -5.17
N PHE A 78 19.59 -4.44 -6.35
CA PHE A 78 19.05 -5.76 -6.63
C PHE A 78 20.15 -6.75 -7.08
N VAL A 79 19.88 -8.01 -6.84
CA VAL A 79 20.64 -9.16 -7.33
C VAL A 79 19.66 -10.17 -7.92
N LYS A 80 19.79 -10.49 -9.20
CA LYS A 80 19.02 -11.53 -9.86
C LYS A 80 19.64 -12.89 -9.58
N LEU A 81 18.81 -13.88 -9.35
CA LEU A 81 19.24 -15.24 -9.07
C LEU A 81 18.94 -16.16 -10.26
N GLN A 82 19.80 -17.14 -10.43
CA GLN A 82 19.62 -18.19 -11.42
C GLN A 82 18.58 -19.21 -10.99
N ASP A 83 18.48 -19.48 -9.68
CA ASP A 83 17.59 -20.46 -9.11
C ASP A 83 16.17 -19.91 -8.93
N ALA A 84 15.18 -20.63 -9.45
CA ALA A 84 13.81 -20.14 -9.60
C ALA A 84 12.95 -20.21 -8.31
N SER A 85 13.45 -20.77 -7.23
CA SER A 85 12.62 -21.18 -6.10
C SER A 85 12.95 -20.39 -4.84
N LEU A 86 12.37 -19.18 -4.69
CA LEU A 86 12.48 -18.40 -3.46
C LEU A 86 11.11 -18.20 -2.82
N PRO A 87 10.83 -18.84 -1.67
CA PRO A 87 9.74 -18.41 -0.82
C PRO A 87 10.09 -17.04 -0.20
N ALA A 88 9.41 -15.98 -0.66
CA ALA A 88 9.76 -14.59 -0.40
C ALA A 88 9.96 -14.24 1.09
N GLY A 89 9.17 -14.82 2.00
CA GLY A 89 9.20 -14.45 3.41
C GLY A 89 10.40 -14.95 4.21
N VAL A 90 11.13 -15.94 3.73
CA VAL A 90 12.23 -16.61 4.49
C VAL A 90 13.57 -15.91 4.31
N TRP A 91 13.71 -15.10 3.27
CA TRP A 91 14.97 -14.44 2.92
C TRP A 91 15.16 -13.07 3.55
N VAL A 92 14.07 -12.39 3.87
CA VAL A 92 14.12 -11.03 4.41
C VAL A 92 14.82 -11.02 5.77
N GLY A 93 15.79 -10.11 5.93
CA GLY A 93 16.60 -9.96 7.14
C GLY A 93 17.78 -10.94 7.23
N THR A 94 17.98 -11.83 6.25
CA THR A 94 19.16 -12.71 6.24
C THR A 94 20.37 -11.97 5.72
N THR A 95 21.57 -12.40 6.19
CA THR A 95 22.85 -11.91 5.68
C THR A 95 23.45 -12.95 4.74
N LEU A 96 23.74 -12.51 3.51
CA LEU A 96 24.42 -13.33 2.51
C LEU A 96 25.87 -12.90 2.36
N THR A 97 26.73 -13.87 2.02
CA THR A 97 28.13 -13.61 1.71
C THR A 97 28.48 -14.26 0.38
N SER A 98 29.14 -13.51 -0.50
CA SER A 98 29.71 -14.04 -1.75
C SER A 98 30.92 -14.90 -1.44
N GLY A 99 30.96 -16.11 -2.03
CA GLY A 99 32.05 -17.04 -1.85
C GLY A 99 33.39 -16.61 -2.53
N THR A 100 33.30 -15.78 -3.57
CA THR A 100 34.48 -15.39 -4.36
C THR A 100 35.13 -14.12 -3.80
N ASN A 101 34.32 -13.09 -3.49
CA ASN A 101 34.86 -11.77 -3.13
C ASN A 101 34.58 -11.39 -1.66
N SER A 102 34.02 -12.30 -0.86
CA SER A 102 33.63 -12.04 0.55
C SER A 102 32.76 -10.79 0.73
N ILE A 103 31.93 -10.49 -0.27
CA ILE A 103 31.01 -9.37 -0.24
C ILE A 103 29.83 -9.76 0.63
N GLY A 104 29.59 -9.01 1.71
CA GLY A 104 28.45 -9.19 2.59
C GLY A 104 27.28 -8.33 2.17
N MET A 105 26.07 -8.88 2.28
CA MET A 105 24.83 -8.15 1.99
C MET A 105 23.69 -8.62 2.89
N GLU A 106 22.83 -7.72 3.26
CA GLU A 106 21.58 -8.00 3.97
C GLU A 106 20.42 -7.98 2.97
N VAL A 107 19.56 -8.98 3.03
CA VAL A 107 18.36 -9.06 2.19
C VAL A 107 17.25 -8.23 2.79
N LEU A 108 16.81 -7.20 2.06
CA LEU A 108 15.73 -6.30 2.46
C LEU A 108 14.37 -6.79 1.96
N GLU A 109 14.36 -7.40 0.77
CA GLU A 109 13.14 -7.90 0.14
C GLU A 109 13.50 -9.02 -0.86
N ALA A 110 12.60 -9.98 -1.03
CA ALA A 110 12.78 -11.07 -1.98
C ALA A 110 11.52 -11.17 -2.86
N VAL A 111 11.74 -11.19 -4.16
CA VAL A 111 10.66 -11.32 -5.15
C VAL A 111 10.88 -12.62 -5.90
N ALA A 112 9.87 -13.49 -5.86
CA ALA A 112 9.90 -14.77 -6.58
C ALA A 112 9.90 -14.57 -8.10
N THR A 113 10.34 -15.60 -8.82
CA THR A 113 10.26 -15.64 -10.28
C THR A 113 8.82 -15.46 -10.78
N SER A 114 8.64 -14.77 -11.88
CA SER A 114 7.34 -14.56 -12.52
C SER A 114 7.50 -14.58 -14.04
N GLY A 115 7.01 -15.63 -14.69
CA GLY A 115 7.21 -15.82 -16.13
C GLY A 115 8.70 -15.92 -16.50
N SER A 116 9.17 -15.02 -17.34
CA SER A 116 10.58 -14.90 -17.73
C SER A 116 11.44 -14.03 -16.78
N ASP A 117 10.81 -13.40 -15.79
CA ASP A 117 11.48 -12.53 -14.82
C ASP A 117 12.11 -13.40 -13.71
N PRO A 118 13.44 -13.35 -13.51
CA PRO A 118 14.12 -14.20 -12.54
C PRO A 118 13.77 -13.81 -11.10
N ALA A 119 13.97 -14.75 -10.19
CA ALA A 119 13.93 -14.45 -8.77
C ALA A 119 14.95 -13.36 -8.44
N THR A 120 14.56 -12.37 -7.67
CA THR A 120 15.35 -11.17 -7.41
C THR A 120 15.37 -10.87 -5.92
N LEU A 121 16.57 -10.71 -5.37
CA LEU A 121 16.78 -10.20 -4.02
C LEU A 121 17.07 -8.70 -4.09
N PHE A 122 16.42 -7.93 -3.23
CA PHE A 122 16.81 -6.56 -2.98
C PHE A 122 17.66 -6.53 -1.73
N VAL A 123 18.84 -5.92 -1.84
CA VAL A 123 19.89 -6.05 -0.84
C VAL A 123 20.46 -4.70 -0.42
N ARG A 124 21.06 -4.70 0.75
CA ARG A 124 21.95 -3.64 1.21
C ARG A 124 23.34 -4.26 1.40
N TYR A 125 24.32 -3.81 0.63
CA TYR A 125 25.71 -4.25 0.82
C TYR A 125 26.23 -3.75 2.17
N THR A 126 26.75 -4.67 2.99
CA THR A 126 27.24 -4.42 4.35
C THR A 126 28.75 -4.43 4.45
N SER A 127 29.41 -5.21 3.58
CA SER A 127 30.86 -5.22 3.45
C SER A 127 31.27 -5.45 2.00
N THR A 128 32.33 -4.74 1.58
CA THR A 128 32.94 -4.90 0.26
C THR A 128 34.44 -5.15 0.49
N SER A 129 34.82 -6.42 0.52
CA SER A 129 36.21 -6.81 0.64
C SER A 129 36.93 -6.60 -0.71
N GLY A 130 37.87 -5.64 -0.77
CA GLY A 130 38.71 -5.40 -1.92
C GLY A 130 38.32 -4.22 -2.83
N GLY A 131 37.31 -3.44 -2.50
CA GLY A 131 37.00 -2.19 -3.23
C GLY A 131 37.96 -1.08 -2.82
N THR A 132 38.51 -0.34 -3.79
CA THR A 132 39.29 0.88 -3.53
C THR A 132 38.34 1.98 -3.08
N ALA A 133 38.61 2.61 -1.94
CA ALA A 133 37.82 3.74 -1.42
C ALA A 133 37.68 4.83 -2.50
N GLY A 134 36.45 5.19 -2.83
CA GLY A 134 36.11 6.24 -3.80
C GLY A 134 35.70 5.77 -5.20
N THR A 135 35.68 4.45 -5.47
CA THR A 135 35.13 3.89 -6.70
C THR A 135 33.75 3.28 -6.47
N THR A 136 32.99 3.07 -7.56
CA THR A 136 31.64 2.46 -7.60
C THR A 136 31.54 1.29 -6.61
N PRO A 137 30.45 1.18 -5.83
CA PRO A 137 30.31 0.11 -4.86
C PRO A 137 30.51 -1.24 -5.54
N VAL A 138 31.41 -2.08 -4.98
CA VAL A 138 31.67 -3.42 -5.50
C VAL A 138 30.42 -4.25 -5.27
N ARG A 139 29.79 -4.68 -6.36
CA ARG A 139 28.63 -5.58 -6.35
C ARG A 139 29.11 -7.01 -6.62
N VAL A 140 28.27 -7.97 -6.25
CA VAL A 140 28.50 -9.35 -6.65
C VAL A 140 28.44 -9.50 -8.16
N SER A 141 29.23 -10.43 -8.70
CA SER A 141 29.36 -10.67 -10.13
C SER A 141 28.49 -11.85 -10.60
N ALA A 142 28.25 -11.92 -11.89
CA ALA A 142 27.52 -13.02 -12.50
C ALA A 142 28.14 -14.40 -12.15
N GLY A 143 27.29 -15.36 -11.83
CA GLY A 143 27.71 -16.73 -11.50
C GLY A 143 28.28 -16.89 -10.09
N GLU A 144 28.40 -15.85 -9.28
CA GLU A 144 28.86 -16.00 -7.90
C GLU A 144 27.86 -16.77 -7.04
N THR A 145 28.38 -17.58 -6.14
CA THR A 145 27.57 -18.31 -5.16
C THR A 145 27.43 -17.50 -3.88
N LEU A 146 26.20 -17.36 -3.41
CA LEU A 146 25.85 -16.66 -2.18
C LEU A 146 25.45 -17.67 -1.10
N THR A 147 26.04 -17.54 0.08
CA THR A 147 25.82 -18.40 1.25
C THR A 147 25.38 -17.55 2.45
N GLY A 148 24.86 -18.21 3.49
CA GLY A 148 24.44 -17.53 4.72
C GLY A 148 22.93 -17.34 4.86
N GLY A 149 22.16 -17.54 3.80
CA GLY A 149 20.70 -17.51 3.80
C GLY A 149 20.07 -18.90 4.05
N PRO A 150 18.76 -19.03 3.86
CA PRO A 150 18.03 -20.29 3.99
C PRO A 150 18.49 -21.39 3.04
N ALA A 151 19.09 -21.02 1.94
CA ALA A 151 19.74 -21.91 0.98
C ALA A 151 20.93 -21.20 0.31
N THR A 152 21.84 -21.99 -0.25
CA THR A 152 22.88 -21.48 -1.15
C THR A 152 22.23 -21.16 -2.49
N VAL A 153 22.47 -19.95 -3.02
CA VAL A 153 21.92 -19.49 -4.30
C VAL A 153 23.03 -18.98 -5.19
N THR A 154 22.80 -18.97 -6.49
CA THR A 154 23.76 -18.49 -7.49
C THR A 154 23.23 -17.23 -8.16
N VAL A 155 24.06 -16.21 -8.28
CA VAL A 155 23.77 -15.00 -9.06
C VAL A 155 23.57 -15.37 -10.52
N GLN A 156 22.63 -14.78 -11.21
CA GLN A 156 22.36 -15.04 -12.63
C GLN A 156 23.65 -14.93 -13.45
N VAL A 157 23.90 -15.92 -14.29
CA VAL A 157 25.12 -15.96 -15.12
C VAL A 157 25.07 -14.99 -16.30
N THR A 158 23.89 -14.63 -16.76
CA THR A 158 23.71 -13.62 -17.81
C THR A 158 23.89 -12.23 -17.20
N ASP A 159 24.89 -11.51 -17.67
CA ASP A 159 25.17 -10.14 -17.28
C ASP A 159 25.47 -9.32 -18.53
N THR A 160 24.47 -8.61 -19.00
CA THR A 160 24.56 -7.74 -20.18
C THR A 160 24.04 -6.36 -19.87
N ILE A 161 24.39 -5.37 -20.68
CA ILE A 161 23.88 -3.99 -20.50
C ILE A 161 22.35 -3.96 -20.52
N ALA A 162 21.71 -4.79 -21.35
CA ALA A 162 20.24 -4.87 -21.44
C ALA A 162 19.60 -5.72 -20.32
N ASN A 163 20.35 -6.66 -19.74
CA ASN A 163 19.86 -7.53 -18.69
C ASN A 163 20.97 -7.77 -17.63
N PRO A 164 21.28 -6.77 -16.81
CA PRO A 164 22.33 -6.90 -15.80
C PRO A 164 21.86 -7.84 -14.67
N CYS A 165 22.83 -8.62 -14.13
CA CYS A 165 22.58 -9.50 -12.99
C CYS A 165 22.43 -8.74 -11.67
N THR A 166 23.03 -7.54 -11.57
CA THR A 166 22.94 -6.63 -10.42
C THR A 166 22.71 -5.20 -10.88
N GLY A 167 22.14 -4.37 -10.06
CA GLY A 167 21.90 -2.96 -10.39
C GLY A 167 21.06 -2.27 -9.33
N VAL A 168 20.35 -1.22 -9.73
CA VAL A 168 19.46 -0.47 -8.85
C VAL A 168 18.04 -0.44 -9.41
N GLY A 169 17.10 -0.66 -8.54
CA GLY A 169 15.68 -0.44 -8.74
C GLY A 169 15.21 0.79 -7.96
N THR A 170 13.90 0.98 -7.93
CA THR A 170 13.25 2.07 -7.18
C THR A 170 12.18 1.50 -6.25
N LYS A 171 12.28 1.84 -4.98
CA LYS A 171 11.26 1.53 -3.96
C LYS A 171 10.62 2.82 -3.47
N VAL A 172 9.30 2.81 -3.36
CA VAL A 172 8.53 3.90 -2.78
C VAL A 172 7.93 3.45 -1.47
N SER A 173 8.03 4.28 -0.47
CA SER A 173 7.42 4.07 0.83
C SER A 173 6.68 5.32 1.29
N ILE A 174 5.61 5.11 2.03
CA ILE A 174 4.84 6.16 2.67
C ILE A 174 4.72 5.85 4.15
N ALA A 175 4.94 6.84 4.99
CA ALA A 175 4.65 6.75 6.41
C ALA A 175 3.14 6.80 6.66
N SER A 176 2.70 6.32 7.81
CA SER A 176 1.30 6.45 8.22
C SER A 176 0.90 7.92 8.33
N GLY A 177 -0.33 8.23 7.95
CA GLY A 177 -0.86 9.58 8.01
C GLY A 177 -2.31 9.67 7.57
N ASP A 178 -2.91 10.84 7.72
CA ASP A 178 -4.26 11.13 7.29
C ASP A 178 -4.25 11.89 5.95
N PHE A 179 -5.06 11.42 5.03
CA PHE A 179 -5.17 11.98 3.68
C PHE A 179 -6.62 12.34 3.37
N PHE A 180 -6.82 13.42 2.63
CA PHE A 180 -8.15 13.78 2.16
C PHE A 180 -8.46 13.06 0.86
N ALA A 181 -9.36 12.07 0.91
CA ALA A 181 -9.73 11.22 -0.22
C ALA A 181 -11.25 11.05 -0.30
N ILE A 182 -11.82 11.11 -1.52
CA ILE A 182 -13.27 10.96 -1.78
C ILE A 182 -14.15 11.76 -0.80
N ASN A 183 -13.76 13.00 -0.53
CA ASN A 183 -14.39 13.93 0.42
C ASN A 183 -14.39 13.42 1.88
N ARG A 184 -13.43 12.60 2.27
CA ARG A 184 -13.25 12.04 3.62
C ARG A 184 -11.81 12.20 4.07
N PHE A 185 -11.61 12.28 5.37
CA PHE A 185 -10.29 12.14 5.97
C PHE A 185 -10.05 10.67 6.24
N VAL A 186 -9.05 10.10 5.56
CA VAL A 186 -8.79 8.65 5.58
C VAL A 186 -7.38 8.41 6.09
N PHE A 187 -7.27 7.60 7.13
CA PHE A 187 -5.98 7.15 7.65
C PHE A 187 -5.38 6.09 6.73
N ALA A 188 -4.16 6.33 6.24
CA ALA A 188 -3.35 5.35 5.55
C ALA A 188 -2.27 4.79 6.48
N LYS A 189 -2.15 3.48 6.58
CA LYS A 189 -1.04 2.83 7.28
C LYS A 189 0.24 3.03 6.49
N ALA A 190 1.39 2.92 7.18
CA ALA A 190 2.68 2.87 6.51
C ALA A 190 2.72 1.68 5.53
N GLN A 191 3.16 1.94 4.32
CA GLN A 191 3.23 0.94 3.25
C GLN A 191 4.33 1.27 2.27
N SER A 192 4.79 0.26 1.55
CA SER A 192 5.82 0.41 0.52
C SER A 192 5.59 -0.57 -0.62
N PHE A 193 6.10 -0.23 -1.80
CA PHE A 193 6.13 -1.13 -2.93
C PHE A 193 7.34 -0.85 -3.83
N ILE A 194 7.73 -1.83 -4.61
CA ILE A 194 8.79 -1.70 -5.61
C ILE A 194 8.17 -1.08 -6.86
N LEU A 195 8.53 0.17 -7.13
CA LEU A 195 8.05 0.89 -8.31
C LEU A 195 8.66 0.35 -9.60
N SER A 196 9.96 0.10 -9.56
CA SER A 196 10.69 -0.56 -10.65
C SER A 196 11.73 -1.50 -10.08
N LYS A 197 11.76 -2.74 -10.56
CA LYS A 197 12.74 -3.72 -10.11
C LYS A 197 14.15 -3.40 -10.59
N TYR A 198 14.30 -2.88 -11.82
CA TYR A 198 15.57 -2.83 -12.52
C TYR A 198 15.94 -1.44 -13.04
N THR A 199 15.21 -0.42 -12.65
CA THR A 199 15.47 0.97 -13.05
C THR A 199 15.46 1.87 -11.84
N GLY A 200 16.54 2.61 -11.60
CA GLY A 200 16.69 3.53 -10.47
C GLY A 200 15.97 4.87 -10.66
N ASN A 201 15.54 5.20 -11.89
CA ASN A 201 14.83 6.45 -12.17
C ASN A 201 13.72 6.22 -13.21
N PRO A 202 12.65 5.48 -12.86
CA PRO A 202 11.53 5.26 -13.75
C PRO A 202 10.69 6.53 -13.90
N ASP A 203 10.18 6.78 -15.10
CA ASP A 203 9.14 7.80 -15.31
C ASP A 203 7.79 7.22 -14.88
N ALA A 204 7.30 7.66 -13.73
CA ALA A 204 6.09 7.11 -13.14
C ALA A 204 5.37 8.14 -12.26
N THR A 205 4.05 8.05 -12.25
CA THR A 205 3.18 8.82 -11.34
C THR A 205 2.67 7.90 -10.24
N ILE A 206 2.91 8.27 -8.99
CA ILE A 206 2.50 7.49 -7.82
C ILE A 206 1.28 8.16 -7.19
N GLY A 207 0.36 7.35 -6.70
CA GLY A 207 -0.83 7.84 -6.03
C GLY A 207 -1.46 6.79 -5.12
N PHE A 208 -2.63 7.10 -4.58
CA PHE A 208 -3.43 6.13 -3.84
C PHE A 208 -4.49 5.48 -4.72
N LYS A 209 -4.55 4.19 -4.66
CA LYS A 209 -5.73 3.42 -5.02
C LYS A 209 -6.69 3.49 -3.86
N VAL A 210 -7.89 4.02 -4.12
CA VAL A 210 -8.97 4.05 -3.13
C VAL A 210 -9.84 2.82 -3.32
N THR A 211 -10.06 2.08 -2.25
CA THR A 211 -10.99 0.94 -2.23
C THR A 211 -12.05 1.20 -1.18
N GLU A 212 -13.31 1.00 -1.54
CA GLU A 212 -14.47 1.16 -0.67
C GLU A 212 -15.13 -0.20 -0.46
N ASP A 213 -15.36 -0.58 0.78
CA ASP A 213 -15.94 -1.87 1.16
C ASP A 213 -17.04 -1.69 2.19
N ILE A 214 -18.00 -2.61 2.22
CA ILE A 214 -18.91 -2.81 3.33
C ILE A 214 -18.48 -4.08 4.07
N ILE A 215 -18.09 -3.93 5.31
CA ILE A 215 -17.68 -5.03 6.17
C ILE A 215 -18.85 -5.49 6.99
N THR A 216 -19.16 -6.77 6.87
CA THR A 216 -20.28 -7.44 7.51
C THR A 216 -19.81 -8.46 8.55
N THR A 217 -20.74 -9.07 9.26
CA THR A 217 -20.44 -10.19 10.17
C THR A 217 -19.91 -11.43 9.46
N ALA A 218 -20.11 -11.56 8.13
CA ALA A 218 -19.51 -12.63 7.34
C ALA A 218 -17.99 -12.42 7.12
N ASP A 219 -17.54 -11.15 7.15
CA ASP A 219 -16.12 -10.81 6.96
C ASP A 219 -15.34 -10.84 8.27
N THR A 220 -16.00 -10.55 9.38
CA THR A 220 -15.35 -10.50 10.69
C THR A 220 -16.29 -10.78 11.86
N ASN A 221 -15.84 -11.64 12.78
CA ASN A 221 -16.57 -11.94 14.02
C ASN A 221 -16.61 -10.75 15.00
N ALA A 222 -15.79 -9.72 14.80
CA ALA A 222 -15.77 -8.53 15.66
C ALA A 222 -17.05 -7.69 15.57
N LEU A 223 -17.92 -7.94 14.58
CA LEU A 223 -19.19 -7.27 14.41
C LEU A 223 -20.38 -8.02 15.04
N PHE A 224 -20.16 -9.18 15.66
CA PHE A 224 -21.15 -9.80 16.53
C PHE A 224 -21.20 -9.13 17.90
N ASP A 225 -22.27 -9.38 18.65
CA ASP A 225 -22.37 -8.95 20.04
C ASP A 225 -21.16 -9.45 20.84
N ASN A 226 -20.48 -8.52 21.53
CA ASN A 226 -19.22 -8.77 22.23
C ASN A 226 -19.43 -9.07 23.73
N GLN A 227 -20.59 -9.57 24.14
CA GLN A 227 -20.82 -9.97 25.51
C GLN A 227 -19.98 -11.19 25.88
N GLY A 228 -18.98 -10.97 26.73
CA GLY A 228 -18.11 -12.02 27.27
C GLY A 228 -16.94 -12.40 26.38
N VAL A 229 -16.36 -13.56 26.62
CA VAL A 229 -15.15 -14.08 25.97
C VAL A 229 -15.43 -14.60 24.54
N SER A 230 -16.69 -14.97 24.26
CA SER A 230 -17.11 -15.51 22.96
C SER A 230 -18.22 -14.64 22.36
N PRO A 231 -18.08 -14.16 21.12
CA PRO A 231 -19.12 -13.40 20.47
C PRO A 231 -20.41 -14.23 20.33
N ASN A 232 -21.57 -13.62 20.55
CA ASN A 232 -22.85 -14.26 20.29
C ASN A 232 -23.13 -14.22 18.77
N THR A 233 -22.90 -15.32 18.08
CA THR A 233 -23.10 -15.45 16.63
C THR A 233 -24.56 -15.34 16.18
N SER A 234 -25.50 -15.41 17.11
CA SER A 234 -26.94 -15.21 16.81
C SER A 234 -27.35 -13.74 16.88
N SER A 235 -26.43 -12.83 17.22
CA SER A 235 -26.69 -11.40 17.37
C SER A 235 -25.73 -10.57 16.52
N PRO A 236 -25.96 -10.51 15.19
CA PRO A 236 -25.15 -9.70 14.30
C PRO A 236 -25.34 -8.20 14.58
N GLY A 237 -24.23 -7.47 14.63
CA GLY A 237 -24.24 -6.00 14.74
C GLY A 237 -24.42 -5.32 13.39
N ALA A 238 -24.33 -3.98 13.38
CA ALA A 238 -24.41 -3.20 12.17
C ALA A 238 -23.16 -3.37 11.29
N ASP A 239 -23.33 -3.27 9.99
CA ASP A 239 -22.24 -3.27 9.02
C ASP A 239 -21.38 -2.00 9.11
N ARG A 240 -20.18 -2.05 8.55
CA ARG A 240 -19.22 -0.94 8.57
C ARG A 240 -18.78 -0.58 7.16
N TYR A 241 -18.98 0.66 6.77
CA TYR A 241 -18.38 1.21 5.56
C TYR A 241 -16.91 1.53 5.81
N ARG A 242 -16.04 0.99 4.96
CA ARG A 242 -14.58 1.15 5.07
C ARG A 242 -14.00 1.73 3.79
N ILE A 243 -13.10 2.68 3.97
CA ILE A 243 -12.26 3.23 2.89
C ILE A 243 -10.83 2.80 3.17
N THR A 244 -10.16 2.25 2.16
CA THR A 244 -8.76 1.84 2.24
C THR A 244 -7.95 2.56 1.17
N LEU A 245 -6.82 3.13 1.56
CA LEU A 245 -5.86 3.75 0.67
C LEU A 245 -4.66 2.84 0.50
N THR A 246 -4.37 2.44 -0.74
CA THR A 246 -3.20 1.62 -1.09
C THR A 246 -2.34 2.38 -2.08
N ILE A 247 -1.05 2.53 -1.76
CA ILE A 247 -0.10 3.18 -2.67
C ILE A 247 0.11 2.33 -3.93
N ALA A 248 0.08 2.97 -5.10
CA ALA A 248 0.22 2.29 -6.38
C ALA A 248 0.79 3.22 -7.46
N ASN A 249 1.36 2.63 -8.51
CA ASN A 249 1.70 3.33 -9.71
C ASN A 249 0.42 3.59 -10.54
N LYS A 250 0.26 4.79 -11.07
CA LYS A 250 -0.87 5.17 -11.92
C LYS A 250 -0.99 4.30 -13.18
N ALA A 251 0.14 3.89 -13.77
CA ALA A 251 0.16 3.04 -14.97
C ALA A 251 -0.47 1.65 -14.72
N ASP A 252 -0.34 1.13 -13.50
CA ASP A 252 -0.87 -0.20 -13.13
C ASP A 252 -2.34 -0.15 -12.73
N SER A 253 -2.95 1.03 -12.72
CA SER A 253 -4.28 1.28 -12.21
C SER A 253 -5.26 1.66 -13.34
N VAL A 254 -5.97 0.70 -13.89
CA VAL A 254 -6.91 0.89 -15.02
C VAL A 254 -8.20 1.64 -14.63
N SER A 255 -8.45 1.92 -13.37
CA SER A 255 -9.72 2.49 -12.92
C SER A 255 -9.67 3.09 -11.52
N TYR A 256 -9.20 4.35 -11.37
CA TYR A 256 -9.15 5.00 -10.05
C TYR A 256 -9.43 6.49 -10.09
N THR A 257 -10.07 6.97 -9.03
CA THR A 257 -10.12 8.38 -8.66
C THR A 257 -8.69 8.85 -8.42
N HIS A 258 -8.18 9.71 -9.28
CA HIS A 258 -6.79 10.15 -9.24
C HIS A 258 -6.47 10.94 -7.98
N LEU A 259 -5.67 10.33 -7.12
CA LEU A 259 -5.00 10.99 -6.02
C LEU A 259 -3.52 11.07 -6.41
N THR A 260 -3.10 12.20 -6.92
CA THR A 260 -1.67 12.47 -7.09
C THR A 260 -1.12 12.92 -5.76
N LEU A 261 -0.19 12.15 -5.19
CA LEU A 261 0.64 12.65 -4.10
C LEU A 261 1.46 13.83 -4.62
N PRO A 262 1.54 14.94 -3.88
CA PRO A 262 2.47 16.00 -4.25
C PRO A 262 3.88 15.43 -4.17
N THR A 263 4.49 15.21 -5.33
CA THR A 263 5.92 14.94 -5.40
C THR A 263 6.62 16.27 -5.16
N ASN A 264 7.12 16.51 -3.95
CA ASN A 264 8.12 17.53 -3.75
C ASN A 264 9.38 17.09 -4.52
N ARG A 265 9.44 17.55 -5.76
CA ARG A 265 10.66 17.57 -6.54
C ARG A 265 11.34 18.89 -6.22
N GLU A 266 12.05 18.94 -5.09
CA GLU A 266 13.10 19.95 -4.92
C GLU A 266 14.43 19.25 -5.16
N VAL A 267 15.17 19.86 -6.05
CA VAL A 267 16.50 19.55 -6.60
C VAL A 267 17.57 19.46 -5.51
#